data_377a62ee4e78f871f45b64425d9c421e
#
_entry.id   377a62ee4e78f871f45b64425d9c421e
#
_cell.length_a   1.000
_cell.length_b   1.000
_cell.length_c   1.000
_cell.angle_alpha   90.00
_cell.angle_beta   90.00
_cell.angle_gamma   90.00
#
_symmetry.space_group_name_H-M   'P 1'
#
loop_
_entity.id
_entity.type
_entity.pdbx_description
1 polymer ?
#
loop_
_entity_poly.entity_id
_entity_poly.type
_entity_poly.pdbx_seq_one_letter_code
_entity_poly.pdbx_strand_id
1 'polypeptide(L)'
;MSNINYGFEALIHRYKVLSGEDGKRIPDSKKFNLSSLILSIYGKNCVEHPRMASFMKLNDGEHRDGLTGKEEVDAFAAKEYVKLHKSTMCKAYWFQHMYYLLQRNKVIVHNKNWGTKVNTFLERPTVKALGFVAVL
;
A
#
# COMPACT_ATOMS: atom_id res chain seq x y z
N MET A 1 -16.91 -7.80 -3.92
CA MET A 1 -16.57 -8.62 -5.09
C MET A 1 -15.07 -8.46 -5.36
N SER A 2 -14.28 -9.51 -5.23
CA SER A 2 -12.89 -9.49 -5.67
C SER A 2 -12.85 -9.62 -7.19
N ASN A 3 -12.35 -8.57 -7.86
CA ASN A 3 -12.18 -8.61 -9.31
C ASN A 3 -10.97 -9.50 -9.63
N ILE A 4 -11.16 -10.56 -10.39
CA ILE A 4 -10.09 -11.50 -10.80
C ILE A 4 -8.95 -10.81 -11.58
N ASN A 5 -9.22 -9.65 -12.15
CA ASN A 5 -8.27 -8.86 -12.90
C ASN A 5 -7.49 -7.86 -12.03
N TYR A 6 -7.74 -7.83 -10.72
CA TYR A 6 -7.12 -6.85 -9.84
C TYR A 6 -6.88 -7.41 -8.42
N GLY A 7 -5.79 -6.97 -7.78
CA GLY A 7 -5.47 -7.32 -6.41
C GLY A 7 -4.93 -8.75 -6.24
N PHE A 8 -5.20 -9.35 -5.09
CA PHE A 8 -4.65 -10.66 -4.72
C PHE A 8 -5.11 -11.80 -5.65
N GLU A 9 -6.34 -11.76 -6.12
CA GLU A 9 -6.88 -12.79 -7.02
C GLU A 9 -6.19 -12.74 -8.39
N ALA A 10 -5.86 -11.55 -8.88
CA ALA A 10 -5.08 -11.40 -10.11
C ALA A 10 -3.68 -12.01 -9.99
N LEU A 11 -3.01 -11.83 -8.85
CA LEU A 11 -1.70 -12.40 -8.58
C LEU A 11 -1.77 -13.94 -8.52
N ILE A 12 -2.76 -14.49 -7.81
CA ILE A 12 -2.98 -15.95 -7.72
C ILE A 12 -3.27 -16.53 -9.09
N HIS A 13 -4.14 -15.89 -9.87
CA HIS A 13 -4.46 -16.33 -11.23
C HIS A 13 -3.22 -16.29 -12.13
N ARG A 14 -2.44 -15.21 -12.07
CA ARG A 14 -1.21 -15.08 -12.87
C ARG A 14 -0.18 -16.13 -12.49
N TYR A 15 -0.01 -16.42 -11.20
CA TYR A 15 0.86 -17.48 -10.73
C TYR A 15 0.45 -18.83 -11.34
N LYS A 16 -0.84 -19.18 -11.25
CA LYS A 16 -1.38 -20.42 -11.83
C LYS A 16 -1.13 -20.52 -13.33
N VAL A 17 -1.33 -19.43 -14.07
CA VAL A 17 -1.09 -19.40 -15.53
C VAL A 17 0.40 -19.64 -15.88
N LEU A 18 1.31 -19.11 -15.05
CA LEU A 18 2.75 -19.20 -15.33
C LEU A 18 3.39 -20.49 -14.82
N SER A 19 2.97 -21.00 -13.67
CA SER A 19 3.57 -22.19 -13.03
C SER A 19 2.82 -23.48 -13.29
N GLY A 20 1.54 -23.41 -13.67
CA GLY A 20 0.63 -24.57 -13.70
C GLY A 20 0.11 -24.98 -12.32
N GLU A 21 0.58 -24.37 -11.24
CA GLU A 21 0.23 -24.71 -9.87
C GLU A 21 -0.74 -23.70 -9.25
N ASP A 22 -1.52 -24.15 -8.26
CA ASP A 22 -2.40 -23.24 -7.52
C ASP A 22 -1.58 -22.32 -6.58
N GLY A 23 -1.77 -21.02 -6.73
CA GLY A 23 -1.12 -20.03 -5.89
C GLY A 23 -1.61 -20.08 -4.44
N LYS A 24 -0.71 -19.79 -3.50
CA LYS A 24 -1.01 -19.72 -2.07
C LYS A 24 -2.04 -18.61 -1.80
N ARG A 25 -3.15 -18.95 -1.17
CA ARG A 25 -4.22 -18.01 -0.82
C ARG A 25 -3.94 -17.36 0.54
N ILE A 26 -4.08 -16.02 0.57
CA ILE A 26 -4.05 -15.26 1.81
C ILE A 26 -5.47 -15.21 2.37
N PRO A 27 -5.72 -15.56 3.64
CA PRO A 27 -7.04 -15.43 4.26
C PRO A 27 -7.56 -13.99 4.20
N ASP A 28 -8.86 -13.81 4.00
CA ASP A 28 -9.45 -12.46 3.88
C ASP A 28 -9.26 -11.61 5.16
N SER A 29 -9.21 -12.26 6.32
CA SER A 29 -8.88 -11.61 7.61
C SER A 29 -7.49 -10.97 7.65
N LYS A 30 -6.60 -11.36 6.75
CA LYS A 30 -5.24 -10.81 6.62
C LYS A 30 -5.08 -9.85 5.44
N LYS A 31 -6.14 -9.63 4.66
CA LYS A 31 -6.15 -8.67 3.55
C LYS A 31 -6.70 -7.33 4.03
N PHE A 32 -6.01 -6.26 3.78
CA PHE A 32 -6.50 -4.92 4.04
C PHE A 32 -6.07 -3.94 2.95
N ASN A 33 -6.87 -2.90 2.77
CA ASN A 33 -6.55 -1.80 1.88
C ASN A 33 -5.92 -0.66 2.70
N LEU A 34 -4.63 -0.39 2.47
CA LEU A 34 -3.89 0.63 3.20
C LEU A 34 -4.51 2.02 3.05
N SER A 35 -5.00 2.38 1.86
CA SER A 35 -5.66 3.66 1.63
C SER A 35 -6.93 3.80 2.47
N SER A 36 -7.77 2.76 2.50
CA SER A 36 -8.98 2.75 3.32
C SER A 36 -8.65 2.82 4.80
N LEU A 37 -7.61 2.12 5.24
CA LEU A 37 -7.12 2.15 6.61
C LEU A 37 -6.67 3.56 7.00
N ILE A 38 -5.84 4.21 6.20
CA ILE A 38 -5.37 5.58 6.43
C ILE A 38 -6.56 6.54 6.50
N LEU A 39 -7.52 6.45 5.56
CA LEU A 39 -8.70 7.31 5.56
C LEU A 39 -9.61 7.09 6.78
N SER A 40 -9.71 5.87 7.28
CA SER A 40 -10.49 5.56 8.48
C SER A 40 -9.86 6.13 9.76
N ILE A 41 -8.52 6.20 9.80
CA ILE A 41 -7.76 6.72 10.93
C ILE A 41 -7.72 8.25 10.89
N TYR A 42 -7.31 8.83 9.76
CA TYR A 42 -6.97 10.25 9.65
C TYR A 42 -8.04 11.10 8.95
N GLY A 43 -9.08 10.49 8.39
CA GLY A 43 -10.15 11.19 7.67
C GLY A 43 -9.82 11.47 6.20
N LYS A 44 -10.86 11.89 5.46
CA LYS A 44 -10.76 12.07 4.00
C LYS A 44 -9.82 13.19 3.56
N ASN A 45 -9.63 14.19 4.41
CA ASN A 45 -8.84 15.39 4.13
C ASN A 45 -7.44 15.35 4.77
N CYS A 46 -6.97 14.15 5.12
CA CYS A 46 -5.66 13.99 5.76
C CYS A 46 -4.49 14.32 4.83
N VAL A 47 -4.72 14.31 3.52
CA VAL A 47 -3.72 14.63 2.51
C VAL A 47 -4.42 15.06 1.20
N GLU A 48 -3.73 15.86 0.39
CA GLU A 48 -4.20 16.33 -0.90
C GLU A 48 -4.21 15.24 -1.97
N HIS A 49 -4.95 15.46 -3.05
CA HIS A 49 -4.89 14.62 -4.23
C HIS A 49 -3.75 15.02 -5.18
N PRO A 50 -3.09 14.06 -5.82
CA PRO A 50 -3.26 12.60 -5.75
C PRO A 50 -2.67 12.03 -4.43
N ARG A 51 -3.51 11.36 -3.65
CA ARG A 51 -3.20 10.97 -2.26
C ARG A 51 -1.88 10.22 -2.10
N MET A 52 -1.61 9.23 -2.95
CA MET A 52 -0.41 8.42 -2.83
C MET A 52 0.86 9.28 -2.96
N ALA A 53 0.94 10.11 -3.98
CA ALA A 53 2.09 11.00 -4.19
C ALA A 53 2.26 11.98 -3.03
N SER A 54 1.16 12.59 -2.56
CA SER A 54 1.17 13.52 -1.44
C SER A 54 1.58 12.84 -0.12
N PHE A 55 1.14 11.61 0.14
CA PHE A 55 1.61 10.83 1.28
C PHE A 55 3.08 10.47 1.18
N MET A 56 3.55 10.08 0.00
CA MET A 56 4.97 9.79 -0.23
C MET A 56 5.81 11.02 0.08
N LYS A 57 5.41 12.18 -0.45
CA LYS A 57 6.12 13.44 -0.21
C LYS A 57 6.17 13.83 1.27
N LEU A 58 5.06 13.67 2.01
CA LEU A 58 4.99 14.00 3.44
C LEU A 58 5.77 13.04 4.34
N ASN A 59 5.97 11.80 3.92
CA ASN A 59 6.55 10.74 4.74
C ASN A 59 7.84 10.17 4.12
N ASP A 60 8.66 11.01 3.54
CA ASP A 60 9.98 10.68 2.98
C ASP A 60 9.99 9.48 2.02
N GLY A 61 8.91 9.33 1.25
CA GLY A 61 8.74 8.19 0.34
C GLY A 61 9.06 8.49 -1.12
N GLU A 62 9.51 9.70 -1.44
CA GLU A 62 9.93 10.04 -2.80
C GLU A 62 11.24 9.31 -3.15
N HIS A 63 11.24 8.64 -4.29
CA HIS A 63 12.40 7.90 -4.78
C HIS A 63 12.63 8.22 -6.25
N ARG A 64 13.91 8.37 -6.65
CA ARG A 64 14.32 8.72 -8.01
C ARG A 64 13.79 7.76 -9.09
N ASP A 65 13.60 6.49 -8.74
CA ASP A 65 13.08 5.46 -9.63
C ASP A 65 11.53 5.33 -9.55
N GLY A 66 10.87 6.15 -8.70
CA GLY A 66 9.43 6.19 -8.58
C GLY A 66 8.81 6.96 -9.75
N LEU A 67 7.94 6.31 -10.51
CA LEU A 67 7.25 6.91 -11.64
C LEU A 67 5.84 7.36 -11.23
N THR A 68 5.40 8.46 -11.82
CA THR A 68 3.99 8.87 -11.81
C THR A 68 3.15 7.93 -12.66
N GLY A 69 1.83 7.95 -12.47
CA GLY A 69 0.94 7.10 -13.28
C GLY A 69 1.08 7.33 -14.80
N LYS A 70 1.31 8.57 -15.22
CA LYS A 70 1.55 8.88 -16.64
C LYS A 70 2.87 8.28 -17.13
N GLU A 71 3.95 8.48 -16.39
CA GLU A 71 5.27 7.92 -16.74
C GLU A 71 5.25 6.39 -16.76
N GLU A 72 4.45 5.73 -15.92
CA GLU A 72 4.28 4.28 -15.96
C GLU A 72 3.58 3.81 -17.25
N VAL A 73 2.55 4.54 -17.69
CA VAL A 73 1.88 4.26 -18.97
C VAL A 73 2.84 4.44 -20.14
N ASP A 74 3.60 5.52 -20.15
CA ASP A 74 4.59 5.81 -21.21
C ASP A 74 5.70 4.75 -21.22
N ALA A 75 6.23 4.37 -20.06
CA ALA A 75 7.24 3.34 -19.91
C ALA A 75 6.72 1.95 -20.36
N PHE A 76 5.43 1.65 -20.08
CA PHE A 76 4.81 0.42 -20.55
C PHE A 76 4.70 0.40 -22.08
N ALA A 77 4.25 1.49 -22.70
CA ALA A 77 4.15 1.63 -24.15
C ALA A 77 5.53 1.51 -24.82
N ALA A 78 6.57 2.06 -24.18
CA ALA A 78 7.97 1.96 -24.64
C ALA A 78 8.64 0.61 -24.31
N LYS A 79 7.93 -0.34 -23.64
CA LYS A 79 8.45 -1.64 -23.19
C LYS A 79 9.64 -1.54 -22.23
N GLU A 80 9.74 -0.45 -21.48
CA GLU A 80 10.76 -0.20 -20.43
C GLU A 80 10.43 -0.97 -19.14
N TYR A 81 10.32 -2.29 -19.22
CA TYR A 81 9.85 -3.13 -18.10
C TYR A 81 10.75 -3.08 -16.87
N VAL A 82 12.05 -2.88 -17.02
CA VAL A 82 12.98 -2.73 -15.90
C VAL A 82 12.66 -1.45 -15.11
N LYS A 83 12.35 -0.36 -15.80
CA LYS A 83 11.96 0.91 -15.20
C LYS A 83 10.63 0.79 -14.44
N LEU A 84 9.65 0.11 -15.03
CA LEU A 84 8.39 -0.21 -14.37
C LEU A 84 8.58 -1.08 -13.13
N HIS A 85 9.43 -2.10 -13.22
CA HIS A 85 9.75 -2.96 -12.07
C HIS A 85 10.35 -2.16 -10.92
N LYS A 86 11.33 -1.30 -11.20
CA LYS A 86 11.93 -0.42 -10.18
C LYS A 86 10.90 0.48 -9.53
N SER A 87 10.02 1.14 -10.32
CA SER A 87 8.92 1.97 -9.79
C SER A 87 7.98 1.17 -8.89
N THR A 88 7.58 -0.01 -9.31
CA THR A 88 6.73 -0.91 -8.52
C THR A 88 7.39 -1.29 -7.19
N MET A 89 8.68 -1.63 -7.21
CA MET A 89 9.42 -1.98 -5.99
C MET A 89 9.53 -0.80 -5.02
N CYS A 90 9.80 0.42 -5.52
CA CYS A 90 9.80 1.64 -4.70
C CYS A 90 8.45 1.84 -4.00
N LYS A 91 7.35 1.68 -4.72
CA LYS A 91 6.00 1.80 -4.17
C LYS A 91 5.70 0.69 -3.14
N ALA A 92 6.12 -0.54 -3.40
CA ALA A 92 5.93 -1.65 -2.46
C ALA A 92 6.69 -1.43 -1.15
N TYR A 93 7.96 -1.02 -1.20
CA TYR A 93 8.75 -0.67 -0.02
C TYR A 93 8.16 0.52 0.73
N TRP A 94 7.65 1.52 0.02
CA TRP A 94 6.99 2.64 0.66
C TRP A 94 5.69 2.21 1.36
N PHE A 95 4.89 1.30 0.81
CA PHE A 95 3.72 0.76 1.48
C PHE A 95 4.09 0.03 2.78
N GLN A 96 5.16 -0.76 2.76
CA GLN A 96 5.68 -1.42 3.95
C GLN A 96 6.13 -0.38 5.00
N HIS A 97 6.84 0.65 4.59
CA HIS A 97 7.26 1.76 5.46
C HIS A 97 6.07 2.50 6.06
N MET A 98 5.07 2.84 5.26
CA MET A 98 3.85 3.49 5.74
C MET A 98 3.10 2.64 6.78
N TYR A 99 3.01 1.33 6.56
CA TYR A 99 2.43 0.43 7.54
C TYR A 99 3.19 0.45 8.87
N TYR A 100 4.51 0.45 8.81
CA TYR A 100 5.38 0.58 9.98
C TYR A 100 5.19 1.93 10.71
N LEU A 101 5.09 3.04 9.96
CA LEU A 101 4.79 4.35 10.55
C LEU A 101 3.41 4.39 11.21
N LEU A 102 2.40 3.75 10.59
CA LEU A 102 1.06 3.61 11.16
C LEU A 102 1.08 2.89 12.51
N GLN A 103 1.79 1.75 12.60
CA GLN A 103 1.90 1.00 13.85
C GLN A 103 2.55 1.79 14.99
N ARG A 104 3.38 2.77 14.66
CA ARG A 104 4.10 3.62 15.62
C ARG A 104 3.50 5.00 15.82
N ASN A 105 2.35 5.29 15.25
CA ASN A 105 1.72 6.62 15.28
C ASN A 105 2.63 7.74 14.76
N LYS A 106 3.49 7.43 13.79
CA LYS A 106 4.47 8.36 13.22
C LYS A 106 4.10 8.89 11.85
N VAL A 107 2.92 8.55 11.32
CA VAL A 107 2.46 9.06 10.02
C VAL A 107 2.24 10.55 10.09
N ILE A 108 2.81 11.27 9.12
CA ILE A 108 2.63 12.71 8.97
C ILE A 108 1.44 12.98 8.04
N VAL A 109 0.51 13.81 8.51
CA VAL A 109 -0.68 14.24 7.78
C VAL A 109 -0.86 15.75 7.93
N HIS A 110 -1.59 16.38 7.01
CA HIS A 110 -1.83 17.83 7.06
C HIS A 110 -2.65 18.27 8.29
N ASN A 111 -3.59 17.46 8.76
CA ASN A 111 -4.43 17.78 9.93
C ASN A 111 -3.91 17.12 11.21
N LYS A 112 -3.31 17.91 12.09
CA LYS A 112 -2.67 17.45 13.34
C LYS A 112 -3.63 17.08 14.50
N ASN A 113 -4.96 17.20 14.36
CA ASN A 113 -5.90 17.04 15.50
C ASN A 113 -6.27 15.59 15.84
N TRP A 114 -5.33 14.62 15.76
CA TRP A 114 -5.69 13.21 15.66
C TRP A 114 -5.07 12.25 16.67
N GLY A 115 -4.33 12.74 17.66
CA GLY A 115 -3.62 11.88 18.62
C GLY A 115 -4.49 10.87 19.39
N THR A 116 -5.74 11.20 19.66
CA THR A 116 -6.64 10.35 20.46
C THR A 116 -7.32 9.22 19.69
N LYS A 117 -7.66 9.43 18.42
CA LYS A 117 -8.35 8.41 17.63
C LYS A 117 -7.42 7.29 17.15
N VAL A 118 -6.15 7.60 16.96
CA VAL A 118 -5.13 6.65 16.50
C VAL A 118 -4.83 5.61 17.57
N ASN A 119 -4.67 6.02 18.82
CA ASN A 119 -4.40 5.08 19.92
C ASN A 119 -5.52 4.06 20.10
N THR A 120 -6.77 4.50 20.07
CA THR A 120 -7.94 3.61 20.21
C THR A 120 -8.06 2.61 19.05
N PHE A 121 -7.61 2.99 17.85
CA PHE A 121 -7.65 2.10 16.68
C PHE A 121 -6.54 1.05 16.73
N LEU A 122 -5.32 1.42 17.10
CA LEU A 122 -4.17 0.52 17.16
C LEU A 122 -4.24 -0.47 18.32
N GLU A 123 -5.02 -0.18 19.34
CA GLU A 123 -5.32 -1.09 20.44
C GLU A 123 -6.31 -2.20 20.07
N ARG A 124 -6.98 -2.11 18.92
CA ARG A 124 -7.89 -3.18 18.48
C ARG A 124 -7.12 -4.48 18.25
N PRO A 125 -7.63 -5.62 18.73
CA PRO A 125 -6.96 -6.93 18.61
C PRO A 125 -6.64 -7.30 17.16
N THR A 126 -7.50 -6.89 16.23
CA THR A 126 -7.33 -7.13 14.79
C THR A 126 -6.11 -6.42 14.19
N VAL A 127 -5.78 -5.22 14.66
CA VAL A 127 -4.62 -4.46 14.17
C VAL A 127 -3.32 -4.99 14.79
N LYS A 128 -3.36 -5.41 16.06
CA LYS A 128 -2.22 -6.07 16.72
C LYS A 128 -1.88 -7.43 16.08
N ALA A 129 -2.89 -8.19 15.66
CA ALA A 129 -2.70 -9.47 14.97
C ALA A 129 -2.08 -9.32 13.56
N LEU A 130 -2.32 -8.18 12.88
CA LEU A 130 -1.73 -7.89 11.57
C LEU A 130 -0.23 -7.58 11.66
N GLY A 131 0.27 -7.12 12.81
CA GLY A 131 1.70 -6.86 13.03
C GLY A 131 2.62 -8.07 12.89
N PHE A 132 2.07 -9.28 13.04
CA PHE A 132 2.83 -10.54 12.92
C PHE A 132 3.08 -10.98 11.46
N VAL A 133 2.40 -10.43 10.48
CA VAL A 133 2.46 -10.88 9.08
C VAL A 133 3.33 -9.98 8.19
N ALA A 134 3.67 -8.79 8.65
CA ALA A 134 4.53 -7.85 7.90
C ALA A 134 6.05 -8.11 8.09
N VAL A 135 6.43 -9.15 8.85
CA VAL A 135 7.84 -9.48 9.18
C VAL A 135 8.30 -10.80 8.53
N LEU A 136 7.44 -11.45 7.76
CA LEU A 136 7.76 -12.61 6.94
C LEU A 136 7.55 -12.27 5.47
#